data_6918d245424a20f6a5444f9a8ebe628d
#
_entry.id   6918d245424a20f6a5444f9a8ebe628d
#
_cell.length_a   1.000
_cell.length_b   1.000
_cell.length_c   1.000
_cell.angle_alpha   90.00
_cell.angle_beta   90.00
_cell.angle_gamma   90.00
#
_symmetry.space_group_name_H-M   'P 1'
#
loop_
_entity.id
_entity.type
_entity.pdbx_description
1 polymer ?
#
loop_
_entity_poly.entity_id
_entity_poly.type
_entity_poly.pdbx_seq_one_letter_code
_entity_poly.pdbx_strand_id
1 'polypeptide(L)'
;MSSSKPTVAALITFVLGVLVAIPGNAHRLNAAEHPVPESPLWLTYSGDKGPGAGKHIVLIAADQEYRSEHSMPMLARLLAKHHGFHCTVLFSLNQDNDVDPTQKIRWEDKTVTHNIPGLEHLEKCDLVILFSRLISLPPDQLKHIYNYLDSGKPIIGIRTANHGFIDFDYRKEGKKIDFGEGVLGGSFRNHHGRWQQDSTRGIIVEQNKDHPVLKGVKDIWGTSDVYRTYKEGGSLPEGCLPLVNGQPLMGRKHDDAVNAELVPLPVAWVKTWTGNTGQTARVFHVTMGSAQDFQSEGLRRLTVNAAYWCSQMEADINEQSCMNLVGEYNAPDSGFAYKQLKIEPRKPSFYK
;
A
#
# COMPACT_ATOMS: atom_id res chain seq x y z
N MET A 1 -72.89 -13.39 -58.50
CA MET A 1 -72.01 -12.20 -58.51
C MET A 1 -70.85 -12.52 -57.55
N SER A 2 -69.76 -13.03 -58.11
CA SER A 2 -68.59 -13.52 -57.39
C SER A 2 -67.48 -12.46 -57.51
N SER A 3 -66.99 -11.98 -56.39
CA SER A 3 -65.86 -11.01 -56.31
C SER A 3 -64.65 -11.76 -55.83
N SER A 4 -63.70 -12.01 -56.71
CA SER A 4 -62.44 -12.59 -56.47
C SER A 4 -61.44 -11.49 -55.99
N LYS A 5 -60.81 -11.69 -54.86
CA LYS A 5 -59.68 -10.87 -54.42
C LYS A 5 -58.32 -11.51 -54.84
N PRO A 6 -57.38 -10.75 -55.32
CA PRO A 6 -56.06 -11.30 -55.65
C PRO A 6 -55.13 -11.47 -54.39
N THR A 7 -54.47 -12.60 -54.32
CA THR A 7 -53.49 -12.97 -53.34
C THR A 7 -52.13 -12.37 -53.76
N VAL A 8 -51.54 -11.51 -52.90
CA VAL A 8 -50.18 -10.99 -53.10
C VAL A 8 -49.20 -11.95 -52.37
N ALA A 9 -48.38 -12.62 -53.14
CA ALA A 9 -47.28 -13.44 -52.62
C ALA A 9 -46.10 -12.52 -52.26
N ALA A 10 -45.73 -12.46 -50.96
CA ALA A 10 -44.55 -11.77 -50.50
C ALA A 10 -43.34 -12.69 -50.66
N LEU A 11 -42.40 -12.28 -51.49
CA LEU A 11 -41.10 -12.93 -51.65
C LEU A 11 -40.19 -12.48 -50.51
N ILE A 12 -39.88 -13.40 -49.59
CA ILE A 12 -38.91 -13.15 -48.49
C ILE A 12 -37.54 -13.54 -49.03
N THR A 13 -36.70 -12.54 -49.30
CA THR A 13 -35.29 -12.73 -49.66
C THR A 13 -34.49 -12.90 -48.36
N PHE A 14 -33.98 -14.10 -48.09
CA PHE A 14 -33.01 -14.36 -47.03
C PHE A 14 -31.64 -13.85 -47.48
N VAL A 15 -31.18 -12.76 -46.86
CA VAL A 15 -29.77 -12.33 -46.93
C VAL A 15 -28.99 -13.09 -45.91
N LEU A 16 -28.18 -14.04 -46.32
CA LEU A 16 -27.22 -14.75 -45.48
C LEU A 16 -26.03 -13.79 -45.21
N GLY A 17 -26.05 -13.13 -44.05
CA GLY A 17 -24.93 -12.35 -43.58
C GLY A 17 -23.78 -13.28 -43.12
N VAL A 18 -22.73 -13.35 -43.91
CA VAL A 18 -21.46 -13.99 -43.49
C VAL A 18 -20.82 -13.08 -42.48
N LEU A 19 -20.89 -13.43 -41.18
CA LEU A 19 -20.06 -12.82 -40.16
C LEU A 19 -18.61 -13.27 -40.36
N VAL A 20 -17.80 -12.43 -40.99
CA VAL A 20 -16.36 -12.58 -40.97
C VAL A 20 -15.87 -12.20 -39.55
N ALA A 21 -15.57 -13.20 -38.72
CA ALA A 21 -14.90 -13.01 -37.47
C ALA A 21 -13.48 -12.49 -37.78
N ILE A 22 -13.26 -11.20 -37.60
CA ILE A 22 -11.90 -10.63 -37.56
C ILE A 22 -11.26 -11.15 -36.27
N PRO A 23 -10.18 -11.93 -36.33
CA PRO A 23 -9.46 -12.26 -35.09
C PRO A 23 -8.89 -10.96 -34.55
N GLY A 24 -9.50 -10.44 -33.52
CA GLY A 24 -8.93 -9.38 -32.72
C GLY A 24 -7.60 -9.89 -32.15
N ASN A 25 -6.49 -9.49 -32.75
CA ASN A 25 -5.19 -9.55 -32.11
C ASN A 25 -5.28 -8.67 -30.86
N ALA A 26 -5.70 -9.25 -29.75
CA ALA A 26 -5.37 -8.71 -28.44
C ALA A 26 -3.84 -8.75 -28.37
N HIS A 27 -3.21 -7.65 -28.70
CA HIS A 27 -1.82 -7.41 -28.34
C HIS A 27 -1.79 -7.54 -26.80
N ARG A 28 -1.47 -8.74 -26.31
CA ARG A 28 -0.91 -8.90 -24.97
C ARG A 28 0.38 -8.10 -25.01
N LEU A 29 0.35 -6.88 -24.48
CA LEU A 29 1.55 -6.13 -24.18
C LEU A 29 2.46 -7.09 -23.43
N ASN A 30 3.61 -7.36 -24.00
CA ASN A 30 4.63 -8.19 -23.39
C ASN A 30 4.94 -7.61 -22.02
N ALA A 31 4.75 -8.41 -20.96
CA ALA A 31 5.08 -8.07 -19.59
C ALA A 31 6.57 -7.66 -19.40
N ALA A 32 7.39 -7.80 -20.44
CA ALA A 32 8.82 -7.46 -20.48
C ALA A 32 9.13 -5.96 -20.64
N GLU A 33 8.15 -5.08 -20.87
CA GLU A 33 8.41 -3.68 -21.25
C GLU A 33 8.26 -2.65 -20.14
N HIS A 34 8.34 -3.03 -18.87
CA HIS A 34 8.50 -2.06 -17.78
C HIS A 34 9.87 -2.20 -17.13
N PRO A 35 10.95 -1.85 -17.83
CA PRO A 35 12.26 -1.90 -17.22
C PRO A 35 12.47 -0.66 -16.36
N VAL A 36 12.14 -0.78 -15.06
CA VAL A 36 12.96 -0.02 -14.14
C VAL A 36 14.34 -0.64 -14.23
N PRO A 37 15.36 0.12 -14.58
CA PRO A 37 16.72 -0.44 -14.72
C PRO A 37 17.16 -1.07 -13.41
N GLU A 38 17.84 -2.20 -13.47
CA GLU A 38 18.49 -2.75 -12.28
C GLU A 38 19.54 -1.76 -11.74
N SER A 39 19.65 -1.72 -10.42
CA SER A 39 20.59 -0.83 -9.74
C SER A 39 21.06 -1.47 -8.42
N PRO A 40 22.26 -1.21 -7.95
CA PRO A 40 22.67 -1.57 -6.60
C PRO A 40 21.97 -0.76 -5.50
N LEU A 41 21.23 0.32 -5.85
CA LEU A 41 20.61 1.26 -4.91
C LEU A 41 19.14 0.91 -4.59
N TRP A 42 18.53 0.00 -5.34
CA TRP A 42 17.16 -0.46 -5.13
C TRP A 42 16.98 -1.89 -5.59
N LEU A 43 15.83 -2.48 -5.26
CA LEU A 43 15.48 -3.83 -5.73
C LEU A 43 14.37 -3.77 -6.77
N THR A 44 14.46 -4.64 -7.78
CA THR A 44 13.41 -4.84 -8.78
C THR A 44 12.95 -6.30 -8.75
N TYR A 45 11.64 -6.49 -8.90
CA TYR A 45 10.99 -7.78 -8.99
C TYR A 45 10.04 -7.76 -10.18
N SER A 46 10.34 -8.56 -11.19
CA SER A 46 9.48 -8.68 -12.37
C SER A 46 8.32 -9.63 -12.09
N GLY A 47 7.12 -9.19 -12.43
CA GLY A 47 5.92 -9.99 -12.39
C GLY A 47 5.37 -10.13 -13.80
N ASP A 48 5.36 -11.34 -14.33
CA ASP A 48 5.01 -11.64 -15.74
C ASP A 48 3.66 -12.33 -15.85
N LYS A 49 3.18 -12.94 -14.77
CA LYS A 49 1.95 -13.75 -14.76
C LYS A 49 1.05 -13.39 -13.59
N GLY A 50 -0.18 -13.09 -13.88
CA GLY A 50 -1.19 -12.74 -12.89
C GLY A 50 -1.98 -11.50 -13.30
N PRO A 51 -3.01 -11.14 -12.55
CA PRO A 51 -3.86 -10.00 -12.88
C PRO A 51 -3.09 -8.67 -12.91
N GLY A 52 -2.04 -8.53 -12.09
CA GLY A 52 -1.21 -7.33 -12.02
C GLY A 52 -0.20 -7.17 -13.16
N ALA A 53 -0.18 -8.08 -14.15
CA ALA A 53 0.78 -8.02 -15.27
C ALA A 53 0.67 -6.68 -16.03
N GLY A 54 1.81 -6.03 -16.23
CA GLY A 54 1.90 -4.71 -16.87
C GLY A 54 1.67 -3.53 -15.92
N LYS A 55 1.36 -3.77 -14.63
CA LYS A 55 1.26 -2.72 -13.61
C LYS A 55 2.55 -2.63 -12.79
N HIS A 56 2.96 -1.40 -12.48
CA HIS A 56 4.17 -1.12 -11.72
C HIS A 56 3.85 -0.49 -10.36
N ILE A 57 4.35 -1.12 -9.29
CA ILE A 57 4.24 -0.64 -7.92
C ILE A 57 5.62 -0.21 -7.43
N VAL A 58 5.74 1.00 -6.93
CA VAL A 58 6.93 1.44 -6.18
C VAL A 58 6.64 1.30 -4.69
N LEU A 59 7.52 0.59 -3.98
CA LEU A 59 7.46 0.43 -2.53
C LEU A 59 8.61 1.24 -1.91
N ILE A 60 8.32 2.08 -0.93
CA ILE A 60 9.32 2.92 -0.25
C ILE A 60 9.52 2.39 1.17
N ALA A 61 10.74 1.95 1.49
CA ALA A 61 11.19 1.46 2.79
C ALA A 61 12.09 2.52 3.46
N ALA A 62 11.52 3.33 4.33
CA ALA A 62 12.22 4.45 4.98
C ALA A 62 11.73 4.67 6.42
N ASP A 63 11.54 3.58 7.15
CA ASP A 63 11.17 3.57 8.57
C ASP A 63 12.33 3.02 9.40
N GLN A 64 12.66 3.68 10.51
CA GLN A 64 13.78 3.30 11.37
C GLN A 64 13.35 2.39 12.56
N GLU A 65 12.04 2.19 12.74
CA GLU A 65 11.48 1.54 13.94
C GLU A 65 10.88 0.18 13.67
N TYR A 66 10.09 0.05 12.59
CA TYR A 66 9.23 -1.10 12.33
C TYR A 66 9.72 -2.01 11.20
N ARG A 67 11.00 -1.90 10.82
CA ARG A 67 11.68 -2.82 9.89
C ARG A 67 11.06 -2.82 8.48
N SER A 68 10.75 -1.64 7.95
CA SER A 68 10.25 -1.49 6.57
C SER A 68 11.19 -2.12 5.54
N GLU A 69 12.49 -2.11 5.82
CA GLU A 69 13.54 -2.72 4.98
C GLU A 69 13.37 -4.23 4.81
N HIS A 70 12.65 -4.90 5.71
CA HIS A 70 12.29 -6.31 5.59
C HIS A 70 10.91 -6.51 4.95
N SER A 71 9.92 -5.72 5.37
CA SER A 71 8.54 -5.92 4.93
C SER A 71 8.28 -5.47 3.48
N MET A 72 8.90 -4.38 3.02
CA MET A 72 8.68 -3.91 1.66
C MET A 72 9.24 -4.87 0.59
N PRO A 73 10.47 -5.41 0.71
CA PRO A 73 10.93 -6.45 -0.20
C PRO A 73 10.09 -7.72 -0.16
N MET A 74 9.62 -8.13 1.02
CA MET A 74 8.73 -9.30 1.16
C MET A 74 7.41 -9.07 0.41
N LEU A 75 6.76 -7.92 0.61
CA LEU A 75 5.54 -7.56 -0.12
C LEU A 75 5.77 -7.48 -1.64
N ALA A 76 6.90 -6.91 -2.06
CA ALA A 76 7.26 -6.82 -3.47
C ALA A 76 7.43 -8.21 -4.11
N ARG A 77 8.12 -9.14 -3.44
CA ARG A 77 8.21 -10.53 -3.89
C ARG A 77 6.85 -11.21 -4.00
N LEU A 78 6.00 -11.02 -3.00
CA LEU A 78 4.65 -11.60 -2.99
C LEU A 78 3.80 -11.05 -4.13
N LEU A 79 3.76 -9.72 -4.30
CA LEU A 79 3.02 -9.03 -5.36
C LEU A 79 3.53 -9.43 -6.75
N ALA A 80 4.84 -9.55 -6.94
CA ALA A 80 5.40 -9.96 -8.21
C ALA A 80 5.14 -11.44 -8.50
N LYS A 81 5.48 -12.33 -7.56
CA LYS A 81 5.44 -13.78 -7.78
C LYS A 81 4.04 -14.35 -7.91
N HIS A 82 3.11 -13.89 -7.06
CA HIS A 82 1.76 -14.48 -6.98
C HIS A 82 0.70 -13.65 -7.70
N HIS A 83 0.96 -12.36 -7.90
CA HIS A 83 -0.04 -11.44 -8.45
C HIS A 83 0.39 -10.78 -9.77
N GLY A 84 1.65 -10.91 -10.20
CA GLY A 84 2.14 -10.46 -11.50
C GLY A 84 2.50 -8.98 -11.61
N PHE A 85 2.51 -8.24 -10.51
CA PHE A 85 2.94 -6.84 -10.52
C PHE A 85 4.46 -6.71 -10.73
N HIS A 86 4.91 -5.73 -11.52
CA HIS A 86 6.28 -5.27 -11.44
C HIS A 86 6.45 -4.44 -10.16
N CYS A 87 7.48 -4.71 -9.39
CA CYS A 87 7.72 -4.01 -8.14
C CYS A 87 9.13 -3.45 -8.08
N THR A 88 9.26 -2.19 -7.64
CA THR A 88 10.54 -1.57 -7.32
C THR A 88 10.54 -1.16 -5.85
N VAL A 89 11.55 -1.60 -5.09
CA VAL A 89 11.69 -1.22 -3.67
C VAL A 89 12.82 -0.21 -3.53
N LEU A 90 12.45 0.99 -3.11
CA LEU A 90 13.37 2.09 -2.81
C LEU A 90 13.63 2.15 -1.31
N PHE A 91 14.86 2.48 -0.92
CA PHE A 91 15.28 2.52 0.48
C PHE A 91 15.82 3.89 0.86
N SER A 92 15.72 4.25 2.14
CA SER A 92 16.53 5.31 2.73
C SER A 92 17.95 4.78 2.89
N LEU A 93 18.90 5.37 2.15
CA LEU A 93 20.31 4.98 2.14
C LEU A 93 21.18 5.99 2.88
N ASN A 94 22.21 5.50 3.55
CA ASN A 94 23.27 6.32 4.11
C ASN A 94 24.31 6.73 3.04
N GLN A 95 25.37 7.41 3.46
CA GLN A 95 26.44 7.89 2.54
C GLN A 95 27.22 6.76 1.86
N ASP A 96 27.24 5.56 2.45
CA ASP A 96 27.87 4.37 1.88
C ASP A 96 26.96 3.60 0.95
N ASN A 97 25.76 4.12 0.65
CA ASN A 97 24.70 3.46 -0.07
C ASN A 97 24.22 2.15 0.59
N ASP A 98 24.23 2.12 1.91
CA ASP A 98 23.61 1.05 2.68
C ASP A 98 22.22 1.47 3.16
N VAL A 99 21.29 0.53 3.18
CA VAL A 99 20.03 0.66 3.90
C VAL A 99 20.36 0.72 5.39
N ASP A 100 20.08 1.85 6.00
CA ASP A 100 20.48 2.12 7.37
C ASP A 100 19.29 2.50 8.26
N PRO A 101 18.67 1.52 8.93
CA PRO A 101 17.58 1.78 9.86
C PRO A 101 17.99 2.50 11.13
N THR A 102 19.30 2.72 11.34
CA THR A 102 19.80 3.41 12.54
C THR A 102 19.98 4.92 12.31
N GLN A 103 19.64 5.41 11.12
CA GLN A 103 19.71 6.85 10.82
C GLN A 103 18.88 7.66 11.81
N LYS A 104 19.46 8.76 12.28
CA LYS A 104 18.78 9.72 13.14
C LYS A 104 17.68 10.46 12.36
N ILE A 105 16.72 10.99 13.09
CA ILE A 105 15.72 11.92 12.57
C ILE A 105 16.06 13.36 13.00
N ARG A 106 15.48 14.38 12.37
CA ARG A 106 15.76 15.80 12.67
C ARG A 106 15.41 16.26 14.07
N TRP A 107 14.63 15.51 14.82
CA TRP A 107 14.40 15.81 16.24
C TRP A 107 15.60 15.47 17.10
N GLU A 108 16.43 14.51 16.67
CA GLU A 108 17.66 14.08 17.34
C GLU A 108 18.86 14.88 16.84
N ASP A 109 18.86 15.21 15.53
CA ASP A 109 19.93 15.98 14.89
C ASP A 109 19.35 16.79 13.71
N LYS A 110 19.29 18.12 13.87
CA LYS A 110 18.69 19.03 12.90
C LYS A 110 19.39 19.06 11.53
N THR A 111 20.59 18.54 11.44
CA THR A 111 21.39 18.51 10.20
C THR A 111 21.07 17.29 9.32
N VAL A 112 20.36 16.31 9.86
CA VAL A 112 20.02 15.07 9.16
C VAL A 112 19.20 15.35 7.90
N THR A 113 19.66 14.79 6.80
CA THR A 113 18.92 14.71 5.55
C THR A 113 19.01 13.27 5.05
N HIS A 114 17.86 12.66 4.83
CA HIS A 114 17.75 11.31 4.29
C HIS A 114 17.92 11.32 2.78
N ASN A 115 18.23 10.16 2.21
CA ASN A 115 18.43 10.00 0.78
C ASN A 115 17.71 8.73 0.31
N ILE A 116 16.78 8.89 -0.66
CA ILE A 116 16.05 7.78 -1.29
C ILE A 116 16.30 7.86 -2.80
N PRO A 117 17.36 7.23 -3.31
CA PRO A 117 17.60 7.15 -4.75
C PRO A 117 16.47 6.42 -5.48
N GLY A 118 16.15 6.85 -6.71
CA GLY A 118 15.13 6.22 -7.54
C GLY A 118 13.71 6.79 -7.38
N LEU A 119 13.52 7.89 -6.61
CA LEU A 119 12.19 8.53 -6.46
C LEU A 119 11.61 9.02 -7.79
N GLU A 120 12.42 9.22 -8.83
CA GLU A 120 11.96 9.52 -10.19
C GLU A 120 11.08 8.42 -10.78
N HIS A 121 11.19 7.18 -10.30
CA HIS A 121 10.33 6.06 -10.73
C HIS A 121 8.85 6.27 -10.32
N LEU A 122 8.55 7.15 -9.37
CA LEU A 122 7.19 7.54 -9.02
C LEU A 122 6.43 8.17 -10.21
N GLU A 123 7.14 8.80 -11.14
CA GLU A 123 6.51 9.44 -12.30
C GLU A 123 5.79 8.44 -13.20
N LYS A 124 6.29 7.21 -13.28
CA LYS A 124 5.78 6.18 -14.18
C LYS A 124 5.08 5.00 -13.49
N CYS A 125 5.09 4.93 -12.16
CA CYS A 125 4.41 3.86 -11.46
C CYS A 125 2.89 4.05 -11.44
N ASP A 126 2.15 2.94 -11.28
CA ASP A 126 0.69 2.93 -11.14
C ASP A 126 0.25 3.13 -9.69
N LEU A 127 1.07 2.73 -8.72
CA LEU A 127 0.77 2.76 -7.29
C LEU A 127 2.05 2.96 -6.48
N VAL A 128 1.98 3.75 -5.40
CA VAL A 128 3.01 3.78 -4.37
C VAL A 128 2.53 3.11 -3.09
N ILE A 129 3.39 2.27 -2.49
CA ILE A 129 3.23 1.75 -1.13
C ILE A 129 4.31 2.41 -0.27
N LEU A 130 3.91 3.23 0.67
CA LEU A 130 4.82 4.04 1.48
C LEU A 130 4.88 3.51 2.91
N PHE A 131 6.11 3.24 3.37
CA PHE A 131 6.42 2.96 4.76
C PHE A 131 7.63 3.80 5.18
N SER A 132 7.38 5.01 5.63
CA SER A 132 8.39 5.97 6.08
C SER A 132 8.09 6.47 7.48
N ARG A 133 9.08 6.99 8.18
CA ARG A 133 8.93 7.57 9.51
C ARG A 133 9.81 8.79 9.66
N LEU A 134 9.19 9.97 9.81
CA LEU A 134 9.86 11.24 10.14
C LEU A 134 11.11 11.52 9.28
N ILE A 135 11.05 11.13 7.98
CA ILE A 135 12.17 11.37 7.07
C ILE A 135 12.20 12.83 6.61
N SER A 136 13.41 13.34 6.42
CA SER A 136 13.67 14.65 5.84
C SER A 136 14.42 14.46 4.54
N LEU A 137 13.80 14.78 3.42
CA LEU A 137 14.39 14.63 2.09
C LEU A 137 14.85 16.00 1.56
N PRO A 138 15.90 16.03 0.72
CA PRO A 138 16.29 17.26 0.04
C PRO A 138 15.21 17.68 -0.97
N PRO A 139 15.17 18.98 -1.34
CA PRO A 139 14.10 19.53 -2.20
C PRO A 139 13.92 18.84 -3.55
N ASP A 140 15.01 18.41 -4.18
CA ASP A 140 15.01 17.67 -5.45
C ASP A 140 14.32 16.32 -5.33
N GLN A 141 14.48 15.61 -4.22
CA GLN A 141 13.79 14.35 -3.94
C GLN A 141 12.34 14.57 -3.50
N LEU A 142 12.07 15.57 -2.63
CA LEU A 142 10.70 15.94 -2.25
C LEU A 142 9.85 16.32 -3.46
N LYS A 143 10.44 16.91 -4.50
CA LYS A 143 9.76 17.26 -5.73
C LYS A 143 9.08 16.04 -6.38
N HIS A 144 9.70 14.86 -6.39
CA HIS A 144 9.08 13.64 -6.94
C HIS A 144 7.85 13.21 -6.13
N ILE A 145 7.92 13.33 -4.79
CA ILE A 145 6.76 13.08 -3.93
C ILE A 145 5.64 14.09 -4.22
N TYR A 146 5.97 15.38 -4.33
CA TYR A 146 4.97 16.42 -4.63
C TYR A 146 4.33 16.23 -6.01
N ASN A 147 5.11 15.95 -7.04
CA ASN A 147 4.60 15.64 -8.38
C ASN A 147 3.68 14.41 -8.37
N TYR A 148 4.01 13.39 -7.57
CA TYR A 148 3.15 12.22 -7.40
C TYR A 148 1.81 12.59 -6.76
N LEU A 149 1.81 13.42 -5.72
CA LEU A 149 0.59 13.90 -5.07
C LEU A 149 -0.24 14.79 -6.02
N ASP A 150 0.42 15.65 -6.78
CA ASP A 150 -0.23 16.53 -7.77
C ASP A 150 -0.93 15.72 -8.87
N SER A 151 -0.33 14.61 -9.28
CA SER A 151 -0.89 13.76 -10.33
C SER A 151 -2.15 12.99 -9.91
N GLY A 152 -2.50 12.98 -8.61
CA GLY A 152 -3.67 12.25 -8.11
C GLY A 152 -3.58 10.74 -8.35
N LYS A 153 -2.39 10.14 -8.19
CA LYS A 153 -2.18 8.70 -8.28
C LYS A 153 -2.45 7.99 -6.93
N PRO A 154 -2.75 6.68 -6.93
CA PRO A 154 -3.16 5.96 -5.74
C PRO A 154 -2.01 5.73 -4.75
N ILE A 155 -2.34 5.70 -3.45
CA ILE A 155 -1.38 5.59 -2.36
C ILE A 155 -1.84 4.54 -1.36
N ILE A 156 -0.92 3.68 -0.94
CA ILE A 156 -1.05 2.85 0.26
C ILE A 156 -0.06 3.34 1.30
N GLY A 157 -0.55 3.77 2.46
CA GLY A 157 0.28 4.12 3.61
C GLY A 157 0.32 2.98 4.62
N ILE A 158 1.52 2.61 5.08
CA ILE A 158 1.69 1.57 6.10
C ILE A 158 2.27 2.19 7.36
N ARG A 159 1.65 1.88 8.49
CA ARG A 159 2.02 2.24 9.86
C ARG A 159 2.44 3.70 9.99
N THR A 160 3.74 3.96 10.13
CA THR A 160 4.32 5.27 10.37
C THR A 160 4.25 6.23 9.18
N ALA A 161 3.78 5.77 8.03
CA ALA A 161 3.58 6.65 6.87
C ALA A 161 2.71 7.88 7.20
N ASN A 162 1.81 7.78 8.19
CA ASN A 162 0.96 8.86 8.62
C ASN A 162 1.67 9.98 9.43
N HIS A 163 2.94 9.79 9.75
CA HIS A 163 3.89 10.81 10.19
C HIS A 163 5.25 10.59 9.49
N GLY A 164 5.17 10.22 8.21
CA GLY A 164 6.29 9.75 7.41
C GLY A 164 7.34 10.80 7.10
N PHE A 165 6.99 12.09 7.13
CA PHE A 165 7.87 13.17 6.70
C PHE A 165 8.03 14.25 7.79
N ILE A 166 9.24 14.83 7.88
CA ILE A 166 9.52 16.10 8.55
C ILE A 166 9.76 17.14 7.44
N ASP A 167 9.43 18.41 7.72
CA ASP A 167 9.59 19.56 6.81
C ASP A 167 8.83 19.40 5.48
N PHE A 168 7.72 18.69 5.53
CA PHE A 168 6.81 18.52 4.41
C PHE A 168 6.00 19.82 4.20
N ASP A 169 6.26 20.54 3.11
CA ASP A 169 5.58 21.80 2.76
C ASP A 169 4.81 21.69 1.44
N TYR A 170 4.09 20.59 1.27
CA TYR A 170 3.18 20.43 0.15
C TYR A 170 1.96 21.34 0.32
N ARG A 171 1.57 22.01 -0.77
CA ARG A 171 0.43 22.92 -0.78
C ARG A 171 -0.58 22.53 -1.84
N LYS A 172 -1.85 22.53 -1.45
CA LYS A 172 -2.98 22.40 -2.35
C LYS A 172 -3.83 23.67 -2.26
N GLU A 173 -4.07 24.32 -3.40
CA GLU A 173 -4.81 25.59 -3.46
C GLU A 173 -4.26 26.65 -2.47
N GLY A 174 -2.94 26.70 -2.32
CA GLY A 174 -2.23 27.61 -1.43
C GLY A 174 -2.22 27.20 0.05
N LYS A 175 -3.01 26.19 0.46
CA LYS A 175 -3.06 25.69 1.84
C LYS A 175 -2.04 24.58 2.06
N LYS A 176 -1.28 24.65 3.15
CA LYS A 176 -0.39 23.57 3.57
C LYS A 176 -1.20 22.32 3.93
N ILE A 177 -0.80 21.17 3.41
CA ILE A 177 -1.43 19.89 3.65
C ILE A 177 -0.55 19.08 4.60
N ASP A 178 -1.11 18.60 5.70
CA ASP A 178 -0.51 17.55 6.51
C ASP A 178 -0.61 16.22 5.75
N PHE A 179 0.52 15.52 5.59
CA PHE A 179 0.54 14.30 4.78
C PHE A 179 -0.34 13.20 5.42
N GLY A 180 -0.21 13.00 6.73
CA GLY A 180 -0.98 11.97 7.43
C GLY A 180 -2.47 12.25 7.41
N GLU A 181 -2.89 13.44 7.87
CA GLU A 181 -4.30 13.79 7.99
C GLU A 181 -4.94 14.09 6.61
N GLY A 182 -4.29 14.90 5.80
CA GLY A 182 -4.84 15.34 4.52
C GLY A 182 -4.80 14.26 3.44
N VAL A 183 -3.67 13.60 3.27
CA VAL A 183 -3.49 12.59 2.21
C VAL A 183 -3.93 11.21 2.67
N LEU A 184 -3.45 10.72 3.82
CA LEU A 184 -3.73 9.36 4.31
C LEU A 184 -5.00 9.24 5.18
N GLY A 185 -5.54 10.35 5.69
CA GLY A 185 -6.79 10.35 6.47
C GLY A 185 -6.61 10.15 7.96
N GLY A 186 -5.42 10.33 8.50
CA GLY A 186 -5.18 10.32 9.94
C GLY A 186 -3.69 10.38 10.27
N SER A 187 -3.26 11.36 11.07
CA SER A 187 -1.89 11.49 11.56
C SER A 187 -1.73 10.81 12.91
N PHE A 188 -0.57 10.20 13.15
CA PHE A 188 -0.22 9.68 14.48
C PHE A 188 -0.34 10.77 15.56
N ARG A 189 -1.04 10.46 16.63
CA ARG A 189 -1.21 11.34 17.79
C ARG A 189 -0.61 10.72 19.05
N ASN A 190 -0.84 9.44 19.26
CA ASN A 190 -0.34 8.70 20.41
C ASN A 190 -0.52 7.20 20.22
N HIS A 191 0.15 6.40 21.05
CA HIS A 191 -0.13 4.99 21.21
C HIS A 191 -1.46 4.79 21.95
N HIS A 192 -2.26 3.81 21.52
CA HIS A 192 -3.50 3.39 22.19
C HIS A 192 -3.29 1.98 22.75
N GLY A 193 -2.57 1.93 23.84
CA GLY A 193 -2.01 0.75 24.46
C GLY A 193 -0.55 0.99 24.86
N ARG A 194 0.16 -0.06 25.22
CA ARG A 194 1.54 0.02 25.66
C ARG A 194 2.47 -0.36 24.50
N TRP A 195 3.22 0.63 24.01
CA TRP A 195 4.21 0.44 22.96
C TRP A 195 5.14 -0.73 23.26
N GLN A 196 5.35 -1.62 22.30
CA GLN A 196 6.16 -2.85 22.39
C GLN A 196 5.73 -3.88 23.46
N GLN A 197 4.62 -3.68 24.12
CA GLN A 197 4.09 -4.62 25.10
C GLN A 197 2.74 -5.19 24.69
N ASP A 198 1.92 -4.39 24.03
CA ASP A 198 0.61 -4.78 23.53
C ASP A 198 0.68 -5.12 22.04
N SER A 199 -0.21 -5.97 21.60
CA SER A 199 -0.43 -6.31 20.19
C SER A 199 -1.84 -5.90 19.76
N THR A 200 -2.12 -6.06 18.47
CA THR A 200 -3.41 -5.66 17.88
C THR A 200 -4.11 -6.84 17.25
N ARG A 201 -5.38 -7.05 17.60
CA ARG A 201 -6.32 -7.89 16.86
C ARG A 201 -7.22 -7.00 15.99
N GLY A 202 -7.21 -7.25 14.68
CA GLY A 202 -8.09 -6.56 13.74
C GLY A 202 -9.51 -7.12 13.80
N ILE A 203 -10.50 -6.22 13.91
CA ILE A 203 -11.93 -6.51 13.89
C ILE A 203 -12.51 -5.81 12.65
N ILE A 204 -13.08 -6.59 11.74
CA ILE A 204 -13.75 -6.04 10.54
C ILE A 204 -14.93 -5.18 10.99
N VAL A 205 -15.06 -3.99 10.42
CA VAL A 205 -16.19 -3.09 10.63
C VAL A 205 -17.42 -3.67 9.92
N GLU A 206 -18.39 -4.15 10.66
CA GLU A 206 -19.53 -4.92 10.15
C GLU A 206 -20.29 -4.17 9.03
N GLN A 207 -20.47 -2.86 9.19
CA GLN A 207 -21.17 -2.03 8.21
C GLN A 207 -20.47 -1.96 6.84
N ASN A 208 -19.17 -2.27 6.81
CA ASN A 208 -18.31 -2.16 5.62
C ASN A 208 -17.72 -3.51 5.19
N LYS A 209 -18.21 -4.63 5.74
CA LYS A 209 -17.67 -5.99 5.52
C LYS A 209 -17.63 -6.43 4.05
N ASP A 210 -18.54 -5.88 3.25
CA ASP A 210 -18.66 -6.20 1.83
C ASP A 210 -17.71 -5.36 0.93
N HIS A 211 -16.89 -4.48 1.53
CA HIS A 211 -15.92 -3.69 0.78
C HIS A 211 -14.87 -4.62 0.12
N PRO A 212 -14.54 -4.43 -1.17
CA PRO A 212 -13.65 -5.34 -1.92
C PRO A 212 -12.31 -5.64 -1.22
N VAL A 213 -11.74 -4.66 -0.53
CA VAL A 213 -10.48 -4.80 0.23
C VAL A 213 -10.58 -5.88 1.32
N LEU A 214 -11.78 -6.14 1.85
CA LEU A 214 -12.02 -7.12 2.92
C LEU A 214 -12.30 -8.54 2.42
N LYS A 215 -12.41 -8.74 1.11
CA LYS A 215 -12.75 -10.03 0.53
C LYS A 215 -11.74 -11.13 0.92
N GLY A 216 -12.22 -12.16 1.60
CA GLY A 216 -11.40 -13.28 2.09
C GLY A 216 -10.45 -12.93 3.23
N VAL A 217 -10.49 -11.70 3.76
CA VAL A 217 -9.65 -11.29 4.89
C VAL A 217 -10.19 -11.91 6.18
N LYS A 218 -9.32 -12.60 6.91
CA LYS A 218 -9.62 -13.27 8.19
C LYS A 218 -8.42 -13.15 9.11
N ASP A 219 -8.66 -13.25 10.40
CA ASP A 219 -7.62 -13.35 11.43
C ASP A 219 -6.49 -12.30 11.28
N ILE A 220 -6.87 -11.03 11.28
CA ILE A 220 -5.91 -9.92 11.26
C ILE A 220 -5.31 -9.81 12.66
N TRP A 221 -4.01 -10.01 12.76
CA TRP A 221 -3.27 -9.83 14.00
C TRP A 221 -1.86 -9.31 13.71
N GLY A 222 -1.28 -8.59 14.66
CA GLY A 222 0.09 -8.11 14.56
C GLY A 222 0.66 -7.72 15.92
N THR A 223 1.99 -7.79 16.03
CA THR A 223 2.74 -7.46 17.26
C THR A 223 2.77 -5.97 17.56
N SER A 224 2.40 -5.13 16.59
CA SER A 224 2.37 -3.69 16.80
C SER A 224 1.10 -3.27 17.56
N ASP A 225 1.25 -2.26 18.40
CA ASP A 225 0.15 -1.65 19.15
C ASP A 225 -0.73 -0.77 18.26
N VAL A 226 -1.93 -0.46 18.73
CA VAL A 226 -2.88 0.42 18.04
C VAL A 226 -2.41 1.87 18.12
N TYR A 227 -2.51 2.62 17.01
CA TYR A 227 -2.32 4.06 16.98
C TYR A 227 -3.63 4.82 17.18
N ARG A 228 -3.58 5.87 17.98
CA ARG A 228 -4.58 6.92 17.95
C ARG A 228 -4.18 7.91 16.85
N THR A 229 -5.06 8.11 15.86
CA THR A 229 -4.77 8.92 14.66
C THR A 229 -5.59 10.20 14.55
N TYR A 230 -6.43 10.47 15.53
CA TYR A 230 -7.25 11.68 15.66
C TYR A 230 -7.24 12.19 17.10
N LYS A 231 -7.70 13.42 17.31
CA LYS A 231 -7.78 14.01 18.66
C LYS A 231 -8.77 13.25 19.53
N GLU A 232 -8.54 13.26 20.82
CA GLU A 232 -9.47 12.66 21.80
C GLU A 232 -10.88 13.22 21.62
N GLY A 233 -11.87 12.32 21.64
CA GLY A 233 -13.27 12.66 21.37
C GLY A 233 -13.62 12.93 19.92
N GLY A 234 -12.64 12.83 18.99
CA GLY A 234 -12.84 13.00 17.56
C GLY A 234 -13.06 11.68 16.82
N SER A 235 -12.96 11.75 15.50
CA SER A 235 -13.08 10.61 14.59
C SER A 235 -12.08 10.76 13.44
N LEU A 236 -11.97 9.75 12.58
CA LEU A 236 -11.27 9.90 11.30
C LEU A 236 -11.85 11.09 10.54
N PRO A 237 -11.03 11.82 9.74
CA PRO A 237 -11.51 12.91 8.91
C PRO A 237 -12.66 12.47 8.00
N GLU A 238 -13.49 13.44 7.62
CA GLU A 238 -14.57 13.24 6.66
C GLU A 238 -14.04 12.60 5.36
N GLY A 239 -14.82 11.71 4.77
CA GLY A 239 -14.44 10.95 3.57
C GLY A 239 -13.58 9.71 3.82
N CYS A 240 -13.19 9.43 5.06
CA CYS A 240 -12.55 8.18 5.42
C CYS A 240 -13.60 7.11 5.76
N LEU A 241 -13.49 5.93 5.16
CA LEU A 241 -14.33 4.77 5.44
C LEU A 241 -13.51 3.74 6.21
N PRO A 242 -13.74 3.53 7.52
CA PRO A 242 -13.02 2.54 8.31
C PRO A 242 -13.40 1.12 7.86
N LEU A 243 -12.40 0.27 7.67
CA LEU A 243 -12.58 -1.14 7.27
C LEU A 243 -12.26 -2.11 8.41
N VAL A 244 -11.25 -1.78 9.22
CA VAL A 244 -10.80 -2.62 10.34
C VAL A 244 -10.57 -1.73 11.56
N ASN A 245 -11.11 -2.15 12.68
CA ASN A 245 -10.78 -1.61 14.00
C ASN A 245 -9.74 -2.52 14.67
N GLY A 246 -8.76 -1.92 15.33
CA GLY A 246 -7.76 -2.62 16.12
C GLY A 246 -8.16 -2.67 17.59
N GLN A 247 -8.31 -3.87 18.12
CA GLN A 247 -8.49 -4.14 19.54
C GLN A 247 -7.13 -4.40 20.17
N PRO A 248 -6.67 -3.60 21.16
CA PRO A 248 -5.47 -3.90 21.92
C PRO A 248 -5.57 -5.21 22.69
N LEU A 249 -4.53 -6.02 22.68
CA LEU A 249 -4.36 -7.22 23.49
C LEU A 249 -3.37 -6.94 24.62
N MET A 250 -3.49 -7.66 25.74
CA MET A 250 -2.63 -7.50 26.94
C MET A 250 -1.31 -8.27 26.83
N GLY A 251 -0.67 -8.24 25.64
CA GLY A 251 0.57 -8.93 25.35
C GLY A 251 0.84 -9.00 23.87
N ARG A 252 1.90 -9.72 23.47
CA ARG A 252 2.39 -9.78 22.09
C ARG A 252 2.19 -11.14 21.42
N LYS A 253 1.27 -11.96 21.94
CA LYS A 253 0.88 -13.24 21.35
C LYS A 253 -0.52 -13.13 20.74
N HIS A 254 -0.77 -13.93 19.74
CA HIS A 254 -2.04 -13.95 19.02
C HIS A 254 -3.25 -14.27 19.93
N ASP A 255 -3.05 -15.10 20.94
CA ASP A 255 -4.08 -15.58 21.88
C ASP A 255 -4.10 -14.84 23.23
N ASP A 256 -3.31 -13.76 23.36
CA ASP A 256 -3.37 -12.91 24.56
C ASP A 256 -4.76 -12.30 24.76
N ALA A 257 -5.09 -12.07 26.02
CA ALA A 257 -6.39 -11.54 26.40
C ALA A 257 -6.62 -10.13 25.84
N VAL A 258 -7.87 -9.85 25.49
CA VAL A 258 -8.31 -8.51 25.08
C VAL A 258 -8.13 -7.53 26.25
N ASN A 259 -7.58 -6.36 25.99
CA ASN A 259 -7.59 -5.24 26.92
C ASN A 259 -8.97 -4.59 26.91
N ALA A 260 -9.83 -5.00 27.85
CA ALA A 260 -11.23 -4.53 27.93
C ALA A 260 -11.36 -3.05 28.35
N GLU A 261 -10.29 -2.43 28.87
CA GLU A 261 -10.28 -1.02 29.25
C GLU A 261 -10.11 -0.09 28.04
N LEU A 262 -9.62 -0.63 26.90
CA LEU A 262 -9.36 0.12 25.68
C LEU A 262 -10.35 -0.26 24.58
N VAL A 263 -11.11 0.74 24.14
CA VAL A 263 -12.02 0.56 23.00
C VAL A 263 -11.26 0.32 21.68
N PRO A 264 -11.79 -0.49 20.75
CA PRO A 264 -11.20 -0.63 19.43
C PRO A 264 -11.18 0.71 18.68
N LEU A 265 -10.07 1.03 18.02
CA LEU A 265 -9.94 2.20 17.16
C LEU A 265 -9.67 1.80 15.71
N PRO A 266 -10.05 2.64 14.70
CA PRO A 266 -9.73 2.36 13.31
C PRO A 266 -8.23 2.15 13.09
N VAL A 267 -7.87 1.02 12.49
CA VAL A 267 -6.47 0.69 12.12
C VAL A 267 -6.31 0.51 10.62
N ALA A 268 -7.39 0.34 9.86
CA ALA A 268 -7.36 0.35 8.40
C ALA A 268 -8.59 1.05 7.84
N TRP A 269 -8.38 1.91 6.86
CA TRP A 269 -9.44 2.67 6.19
C TRP A 269 -9.08 3.00 4.75
N VAL A 270 -10.09 3.40 4.00
CA VAL A 270 -9.96 3.91 2.64
C VAL A 270 -10.50 5.34 2.54
N LYS A 271 -9.99 6.09 1.60
CA LYS A 271 -10.46 7.41 1.21
C LYS A 271 -10.07 7.72 -0.24
N THR A 272 -10.34 8.94 -0.69
CA THR A 272 -9.81 9.46 -1.95
C THR A 272 -8.84 10.62 -1.70
N TRP A 273 -7.93 10.80 -2.64
CA TRP A 273 -7.05 11.97 -2.74
C TRP A 273 -7.20 12.61 -4.10
N THR A 274 -7.43 13.92 -4.14
CA THR A 274 -7.46 14.70 -5.39
C THR A 274 -6.22 15.59 -5.43
N GLY A 275 -5.36 15.39 -6.43
CA GLY A 275 -4.15 16.20 -6.63
C GLY A 275 -4.45 17.60 -7.20
N ASN A 276 -3.42 18.44 -7.35
CA ASN A 276 -3.56 19.79 -7.93
C ASN A 276 -3.95 19.76 -9.41
N THR A 277 -3.71 18.66 -10.13
CA THR A 277 -4.19 18.46 -11.51
C THR A 277 -5.69 18.20 -11.60
N GLY A 278 -6.40 18.03 -10.48
CA GLY A 278 -7.82 17.67 -10.42
C GLY A 278 -8.08 16.17 -10.55
N GLN A 279 -7.06 15.34 -10.79
CA GLN A 279 -7.20 13.90 -10.81
C GLN A 279 -7.39 13.35 -9.39
N THR A 280 -8.28 12.37 -9.26
CA THR A 280 -8.63 11.75 -7.98
C THR A 280 -8.27 10.27 -8.01
N ALA A 281 -7.59 9.81 -6.98
CA ALA A 281 -7.24 8.41 -6.78
C ALA A 281 -7.71 7.87 -5.44
N ARG A 282 -7.66 6.55 -5.34
CA ARG A 282 -7.96 5.78 -4.12
C ARG A 282 -6.75 5.75 -3.20
N VAL A 283 -7.01 5.90 -1.91
CA VAL A 283 -6.01 5.83 -0.85
C VAL A 283 -6.43 4.77 0.15
N PHE A 284 -5.51 3.90 0.52
CA PHE A 284 -5.66 2.97 1.63
C PHE A 284 -4.59 3.28 2.68
N HIS A 285 -4.97 3.28 3.94
CA HIS A 285 -4.01 3.37 5.04
C HIS A 285 -4.27 2.28 6.09
N VAL A 286 -3.19 1.70 6.59
CA VAL A 286 -3.21 0.73 7.70
C VAL A 286 -2.15 1.10 8.73
N THR A 287 -2.56 1.25 10.00
CA THR A 287 -1.64 1.59 11.09
C THR A 287 -1.00 0.37 11.75
N MET A 288 -1.37 -0.82 11.37
CA MET A 288 -0.59 -2.06 11.56
C MET A 288 0.49 -2.13 10.48
N GLY A 289 1.45 -3.04 10.60
CA GLY A 289 2.42 -3.28 9.53
C GLY A 289 3.87 -3.20 9.97
N SER A 290 4.19 -3.30 11.28
CA SER A 290 5.51 -3.77 11.68
C SER A 290 5.90 -4.99 10.85
N ALA A 291 7.18 -5.17 10.52
CA ALA A 291 7.58 -6.28 9.67
C ALA A 291 7.07 -7.63 10.20
N GLN A 292 7.05 -7.85 11.52
CA GLN A 292 6.50 -9.06 12.11
C GLN A 292 4.99 -9.22 11.92
N ASP A 293 4.23 -8.13 11.80
CA ASP A 293 2.77 -8.19 11.59
C ASP A 293 2.42 -8.87 10.27
N PHE A 294 3.31 -8.81 9.27
CA PHE A 294 3.11 -9.48 8.00
C PHE A 294 3.29 -11.01 8.04
N GLN A 295 3.60 -11.60 9.20
CA GLN A 295 3.41 -13.03 9.42
C GLN A 295 1.91 -13.41 9.40
N SER A 296 1.01 -12.49 9.73
CA SER A 296 -0.43 -12.67 9.59
C SER A 296 -0.83 -12.71 8.10
N GLU A 297 -1.44 -13.80 7.65
CA GLU A 297 -2.01 -13.88 6.31
C GLU A 297 -3.11 -12.82 6.12
N GLY A 298 -3.92 -12.60 7.15
CA GLY A 298 -5.00 -11.62 7.11
C GLY A 298 -4.49 -10.21 6.79
N LEU A 299 -3.34 -9.80 7.36
CA LEU A 299 -2.75 -8.50 7.05
C LEU A 299 -2.14 -8.46 5.64
N ARG A 300 -1.47 -9.55 5.20
CA ARG A 300 -0.97 -9.64 3.81
C ARG A 300 -2.12 -9.54 2.81
N ARG A 301 -3.20 -10.29 3.03
CA ARG A 301 -4.39 -10.28 2.17
C ARG A 301 -5.06 -8.91 2.12
N LEU A 302 -5.22 -8.27 3.27
CA LEU A 302 -5.74 -6.90 3.35
C LEU A 302 -4.91 -5.93 2.51
N THR A 303 -3.58 -6.01 2.59
CA THR A 303 -2.65 -5.14 1.86
C THR A 303 -2.64 -5.43 0.35
N VAL A 304 -2.66 -6.70 -0.04
CA VAL A 304 -2.73 -7.11 -1.46
C VAL A 304 -4.07 -6.70 -2.09
N ASN A 305 -5.17 -6.95 -1.39
CA ASN A 305 -6.50 -6.51 -1.86
C ASN A 305 -6.55 -4.98 -1.99
N ALA A 306 -5.91 -4.25 -1.07
CA ALA A 306 -5.78 -2.79 -1.18
C ALA A 306 -4.98 -2.38 -2.42
N ALA A 307 -3.91 -3.11 -2.79
CA ALA A 307 -3.15 -2.84 -4.00
C ALA A 307 -4.02 -3.02 -5.26
N TYR A 308 -4.80 -4.08 -5.33
CA TYR A 308 -5.78 -4.26 -6.41
C TYR A 308 -6.83 -3.14 -6.44
N TRP A 309 -7.45 -2.86 -5.29
CA TRP A 309 -8.49 -1.84 -5.20
C TRP A 309 -7.95 -0.44 -5.55
N CYS A 310 -6.81 -0.05 -5.03
CA CYS A 310 -6.15 1.21 -5.37
C CYS A 310 -5.84 1.31 -6.87
N SER A 311 -5.49 0.20 -7.51
CA SER A 311 -5.22 0.10 -8.94
C SER A 311 -6.49 -0.05 -9.81
N GLN A 312 -7.69 0.08 -9.24
CA GLN A 312 -8.99 -0.09 -9.91
C GLN A 312 -9.18 -1.50 -10.53
N MET A 313 -8.68 -2.50 -9.82
CA MET A 313 -8.69 -3.91 -10.21
C MET A 313 -9.49 -4.77 -9.22
N GLU A 314 -10.54 -4.23 -8.62
CA GLU A 314 -11.35 -4.94 -7.62
C GLU A 314 -12.03 -6.21 -8.15
N ALA A 315 -12.28 -6.29 -9.46
CA ALA A 315 -12.80 -7.49 -10.10
C ALA A 315 -11.85 -8.69 -10.04
N ASP A 316 -10.54 -8.42 -9.90
CA ASP A 316 -9.49 -9.43 -9.81
C ASP A 316 -9.23 -9.91 -8.38
N ILE A 317 -9.85 -9.28 -7.38
CA ILE A 317 -9.71 -9.70 -5.98
C ILE A 317 -10.40 -11.04 -5.78
N ASN A 318 -9.60 -12.04 -5.42
CA ASN A 318 -10.04 -13.43 -5.25
C ASN A 318 -9.63 -13.98 -3.88
N GLU A 319 -10.57 -14.60 -3.17
CA GLU A 319 -10.32 -15.22 -1.85
C GLU A 319 -9.30 -16.36 -1.91
N GLN A 320 -9.19 -17.05 -3.05
CA GLN A 320 -8.23 -18.12 -3.27
C GLN A 320 -6.86 -17.63 -3.73
N SER A 321 -6.68 -16.32 -3.94
CA SER A 321 -5.36 -15.77 -4.31
C SER A 321 -4.31 -16.11 -3.27
N CYS A 322 -3.14 -16.50 -3.75
CA CYS A 322 -2.03 -16.95 -2.91
C CYS A 322 -1.45 -15.78 -2.11
N MET A 323 -1.39 -15.94 -0.79
CA MET A 323 -0.78 -15.00 0.15
C MET A 323 0.47 -15.59 0.81
N ASN A 324 0.98 -16.72 0.31
CA ASN A 324 2.16 -17.35 0.88
C ASN A 324 3.38 -16.43 0.76
N LEU A 325 4.18 -16.44 1.79
CA LEU A 325 5.48 -15.78 1.76
C LEU A 325 6.37 -16.41 0.67
N VAL A 326 7.11 -15.57 -0.05
CA VAL A 326 8.04 -16.00 -1.08
C VAL A 326 9.45 -16.00 -0.49
N GLY A 327 10.01 -17.18 -0.31
CA GLY A 327 11.27 -17.35 0.38
C GLY A 327 11.15 -17.26 1.90
N GLU A 328 12.28 -17.22 2.55
CA GLU A 328 12.37 -17.10 4.01
C GLU A 328 12.03 -15.66 4.43
N TYR A 329 11.28 -15.51 5.54
CA TYR A 329 10.91 -14.23 6.10
C TYR A 329 10.99 -14.25 7.62
N ASN A 330 12.13 -13.82 8.13
CA ASN A 330 12.45 -13.74 9.56
C ASN A 330 12.78 -12.29 9.93
N ALA A 331 11.76 -11.44 9.94
CA ALA A 331 11.96 -10.03 10.29
C ALA A 331 12.31 -9.88 11.78
N PRO A 332 13.35 -9.08 12.09
CA PRO A 332 13.66 -8.72 13.46
C PRO A 332 12.50 -7.97 14.13
N ASP A 333 12.52 -7.90 15.45
CA ASP A 333 11.54 -7.13 16.20
C ASP A 333 11.67 -5.62 15.92
N SER A 334 10.58 -4.90 16.16
CA SER A 334 10.53 -3.44 16.04
C SER A 334 11.25 -2.75 17.20
N GLY A 335 11.49 -1.45 17.05
CA GLY A 335 12.06 -0.58 18.08
C GLY A 335 13.48 -0.11 17.79
N PHE A 336 14.03 0.62 18.76
CA PHE A 336 15.30 1.34 18.62
C PHE A 336 16.48 0.67 19.35
N ALA A 337 16.26 -0.52 19.89
CA ALA A 337 17.33 -1.31 20.54
C ALA A 337 18.22 -2.00 19.49
N TYR A 338 18.72 -1.22 18.52
CA TYR A 338 19.41 -1.72 17.32
C TYR A 338 20.52 -2.73 17.62
N LYS A 339 21.37 -2.45 18.63
CA LYS A 339 22.47 -3.34 19.01
C LYS A 339 21.97 -4.71 19.51
N GLN A 340 20.93 -4.71 20.35
CA GLN A 340 20.31 -5.92 20.89
C GLN A 340 19.60 -6.72 19.79
N LEU A 341 18.96 -5.99 18.87
CA LEU A 341 18.25 -6.56 17.70
C LEU A 341 19.19 -6.94 16.56
N LYS A 342 20.50 -6.67 16.70
CA LYS A 342 21.52 -6.89 15.66
C LYS A 342 21.19 -6.19 14.34
N ILE A 343 20.63 -4.99 14.45
CA ILE A 343 20.32 -4.13 13.30
C ILE A 343 21.55 -3.29 12.99
N GLU A 344 21.99 -3.37 11.75
CA GLU A 344 23.13 -2.63 11.22
C GLU A 344 22.91 -2.29 9.74
N PRO A 345 23.60 -1.28 9.21
CA PRO A 345 23.51 -0.95 7.78
C PRO A 345 23.87 -2.13 6.88
N ARG A 346 23.11 -2.33 5.79
CA ARG A 346 23.30 -3.42 4.81
C ARG A 346 23.02 -2.91 3.40
N LYS A 347 23.69 -3.49 2.42
CA LYS A 347 23.37 -3.20 1.01
C LYS A 347 21.92 -3.59 0.66
N PRO A 348 21.23 -2.89 -0.26
CA PRO A 348 19.90 -3.27 -0.70
C PRO A 348 19.77 -4.75 -1.10
N SER A 349 20.81 -5.31 -1.72
CA SER A 349 20.86 -6.72 -2.14
C SER A 349 20.74 -7.72 -1.00
N PHE A 350 21.04 -7.34 0.23
CA PHE A 350 20.83 -8.18 1.42
C PHE A 350 19.36 -8.51 1.67
N TYR A 351 18.45 -7.63 1.25
CA TYR A 351 17.00 -7.76 1.46
C TYR A 351 16.27 -8.37 0.25
N LYS A 352 17.00 -8.79 -0.80
CA LYS A 352 16.45 -9.34 -2.05
C LYS A 352 15.71 -10.67 -1.87
#